data_d14f40ee8abe55067db84de7cf5e0f0b
#
_entry.id   d14f40ee8abe55067db84de7cf5e0f0b
#
_cell.length_a   1.000
_cell.length_b   1.000
_cell.length_c   1.000
_cell.angle_alpha   90.00
_cell.angle_beta   90.00
_cell.angle_gamma   90.00
#
_symmetry.space_group_name_H-M   'P 1'
#
loop_
_entity.id
_entity.type
_entity.pdbx_description
1 polymer ?
#
loop_
_entity_poly.entity_id
_entity_poly.type
_entity_poly.pdbx_seq_one_letter_code
_entity_poly.pdbx_strand_id
1 'polypeptide(L)'
;MNATETRLSELGITLPTPAAPVANYVPFVRTGNLVVISGQLCLGLDGKIGDAHKGKVGAEVSMEAAQEAARLCAINVLAQLKAATGGDLGAVVRCVRLGGFINAVPSFAQLAPVMNGASDLMVAVLGDAGRHARSTIGVAELPLDAAVEVEALFEVR
;
A
#
# COMPACT_ATOMS: atom_id res chain seq x y z
N MET A 1 12.12 15.79 -12.68
CA MET A 1 10.91 15.15 -12.10
C MET A 1 10.24 14.33 -13.19
N ASN A 2 10.05 13.04 -12.98
CA ASN A 2 9.38 12.16 -13.93
C ASN A 2 7.85 12.27 -13.81
N ALA A 3 7.11 11.62 -14.72
CA ALA A 3 5.65 11.71 -14.76
C ALA A 3 4.99 11.20 -13.46
N THR A 4 5.54 10.18 -12.83
CA THR A 4 5.02 9.62 -11.58
C THR A 4 5.18 10.62 -10.44
N GLU A 5 6.34 11.25 -10.32
CA GLU A 5 6.60 12.27 -9.29
C GLU A 5 5.74 13.52 -9.51
N THR A 6 5.52 13.91 -10.77
CA THR A 6 4.60 15.00 -11.09
C THR A 6 3.19 14.69 -10.61
N ARG A 7 2.68 13.48 -10.89
CA ARG A 7 1.35 13.07 -10.43
C ARG A 7 1.23 13.02 -8.91
N LEU A 8 2.26 12.53 -8.21
CA LEU A 8 2.28 12.57 -6.75
C LEU A 8 2.13 14.00 -6.23
N SER A 9 2.87 14.94 -6.83
CA SER A 9 2.80 16.35 -6.46
C SER A 9 1.40 16.94 -6.73
N GLU A 10 0.83 16.67 -7.90
CA GLU A 10 -0.51 17.13 -8.29
C GLU A 10 -1.60 16.59 -7.35
N LEU A 11 -1.42 15.37 -6.86
CA LEU A 11 -2.33 14.73 -5.90
C LEU A 11 -2.08 15.17 -4.46
N GLY A 12 -1.08 16.02 -4.23
CA GLY A 12 -0.72 16.47 -2.89
C GLY A 12 -0.13 15.37 -2.01
N ILE A 13 0.47 14.33 -2.62
CA ILE A 13 1.01 13.18 -1.90
C ILE A 13 2.49 13.40 -1.63
N THR A 14 2.85 13.38 -0.35
CA THR A 14 4.23 13.32 0.11
C THR A 14 4.54 11.89 0.51
N LEU A 15 5.54 11.27 -0.12
CA LEU A 15 5.96 9.93 0.27
C LEU A 15 6.71 10.00 1.61
N PRO A 16 6.36 9.14 2.57
CA PRO A 16 7.08 9.07 3.84
C PRO A 16 8.47 8.49 3.65
N THR A 17 9.31 8.63 4.70
CA THR A 17 10.52 7.83 4.81
C THR A 17 10.12 6.35 4.86
N PRO A 18 10.73 5.48 4.03
CA PRO A 18 10.36 4.06 4.03
C PRO A 18 10.50 3.44 5.42
N ALA A 19 9.47 2.72 5.85
CA ALA A 19 9.47 2.06 7.15
C ALA A 19 10.52 0.93 7.19
N ALA A 20 11.28 0.85 8.29
CA ALA A 20 12.18 -0.27 8.53
C ALA A 20 11.38 -1.50 8.97
N PRO A 21 11.80 -2.71 8.58
CA PRO A 21 11.15 -3.93 9.05
C PRO A 21 11.36 -4.13 10.56
N VAL A 22 10.33 -4.63 11.26
CA VAL A 22 10.39 -4.86 12.70
C VAL A 22 10.83 -6.29 13.06
N ALA A 23 11.14 -7.12 12.08
CA ALA A 23 11.52 -8.51 12.23
C ALA A 23 12.70 -8.86 11.31
N ASN A 24 13.08 -10.14 11.26
CA ASN A 24 14.22 -10.60 10.46
C ASN A 24 13.83 -10.79 9.00
N TYR A 25 13.52 -9.72 8.30
CA TYR A 25 13.26 -9.70 6.85
C TYR A 25 13.61 -8.33 6.29
N VAL A 26 13.54 -8.18 4.98
CA VAL A 26 13.83 -6.92 4.26
C VAL A 26 12.56 -6.30 3.73
N PRO A 27 12.51 -4.96 3.55
CA PRO A 27 11.29 -4.30 3.09
C PRO A 27 10.96 -4.60 1.62
N PHE A 28 11.95 -4.94 0.82
CA PHE A 28 11.75 -5.35 -0.57
C PHE A 28 12.89 -6.24 -1.03
N VAL A 29 12.62 -7.01 -2.09
CA VAL A 29 13.61 -7.82 -2.80
C VAL A 29 13.51 -7.49 -4.27
N ARG A 30 14.64 -7.19 -4.90
CA ARG A 30 14.73 -7.08 -6.35
C ARG A 30 15.34 -8.34 -6.94
N THR A 31 14.67 -8.91 -7.92
CA THR A 31 15.18 -10.06 -8.68
C THR A 31 14.90 -9.82 -10.16
N GLY A 32 15.97 -9.66 -10.95
CA GLY A 32 15.84 -9.24 -12.34
C GLY A 32 15.10 -7.90 -12.44
N ASN A 33 14.02 -7.89 -13.19
CA ASN A 33 13.16 -6.72 -13.39
C ASN A 33 11.97 -6.66 -12.43
N LEU A 34 11.93 -7.53 -11.41
CA LEU A 34 10.84 -7.58 -10.45
C LEU A 34 11.28 -7.03 -9.10
N VAL A 35 10.40 -6.24 -8.50
CA VAL A 35 10.53 -5.77 -7.12
C VAL A 35 9.35 -6.32 -6.33
N VAL A 36 9.65 -7.14 -5.34
CA VAL A 36 8.68 -7.70 -4.40
C VAL A 36 8.74 -6.85 -3.14
N ILE A 37 7.62 -6.24 -2.76
CA ILE A 37 7.55 -5.36 -1.60
C ILE A 37 6.80 -6.07 -0.49
N SER A 38 7.45 -6.16 0.67
CA SER A 38 6.86 -6.72 1.89
C SER A 38 5.61 -5.95 2.30
N GLY A 39 4.72 -6.60 3.05
CA GLY A 39 3.51 -5.98 3.55
C GLY A 39 3.77 -4.64 4.24
N GLN A 40 3.02 -3.63 3.83
CA GLN A 40 3.08 -2.27 4.39
C GLN A 40 1.81 -2.00 5.16
N LEU A 41 1.94 -1.51 6.39
CA LEU A 41 0.83 -1.08 7.22
C LEU A 41 0.37 0.33 6.84
N CYS A 42 -0.74 0.75 7.42
CA CYS A 42 -1.35 2.07 7.17
C CYS A 42 -0.70 3.18 8.02
N LEU A 43 0.63 3.28 7.99
CA LEU A 43 1.36 4.32 8.71
C LEU A 43 1.17 5.67 8.05
N GLY A 44 0.98 6.72 8.87
CA GLY A 44 1.02 8.10 8.43
C GLY A 44 2.45 8.60 8.24
N LEU A 45 2.59 9.90 7.90
CA LEU A 45 3.89 10.54 7.73
C LEU A 45 4.73 10.55 9.03
N ASP A 46 4.07 10.49 10.18
CA ASP A 46 4.71 10.40 11.50
C ASP A 46 5.23 8.99 11.84
N GLY A 47 5.04 8.03 10.95
CA GLY A 47 5.44 6.64 11.15
C GLY A 47 4.53 5.86 12.10
N LYS A 48 3.35 6.38 12.40
CA LYS A 48 2.39 5.78 13.33
C LYS A 48 1.06 5.49 12.64
N ILE A 49 0.32 4.52 13.19
CA ILE A 49 -1.05 4.25 12.77
C ILE A 49 -1.97 5.18 13.54
N GLY A 50 -2.77 5.98 12.81
CA GLY A 50 -3.78 6.84 13.42
C GLY A 50 -4.88 6.03 14.09
N ASP A 51 -5.51 6.59 15.12
CA ASP A 51 -6.56 5.89 15.89
C ASP A 51 -7.74 5.45 15.02
N ALA A 52 -8.08 6.22 13.97
CA ALA A 52 -9.16 5.86 13.04
C ALA A 52 -8.84 4.63 12.19
N HIS A 53 -7.58 4.22 12.12
CA HIS A 53 -7.08 3.12 11.29
C HIS A 53 -6.63 1.93 12.10
N LYS A 54 -6.99 1.86 13.38
CA LYS A 54 -6.73 0.74 14.29
C LYS A 54 -8.04 0.03 14.64
N GLY A 55 -7.99 -1.29 14.65
CA GLY A 55 -9.13 -2.10 15.05
C GLY A 55 -9.75 -2.86 13.90
N LYS A 56 -10.93 -3.41 14.15
CA LYS A 56 -11.66 -4.26 13.21
C LYS A 56 -12.53 -3.45 12.29
N VAL A 57 -12.36 -3.66 11.00
CA VAL A 57 -13.27 -3.11 9.99
C VAL A 57 -14.63 -3.78 10.13
N GLY A 58 -15.66 -2.99 10.20
CA GLY A 58 -17.02 -3.45 10.51
C GLY A 58 -17.40 -3.35 11.99
N ALA A 59 -16.45 -2.95 12.84
CA ALA A 59 -16.67 -2.63 14.24
C ALA A 59 -16.13 -1.22 14.53
N GLU A 60 -14.93 -1.10 15.12
CA GLU A 60 -14.33 0.20 15.47
C GLU A 60 -13.97 1.02 14.23
N VAL A 61 -13.62 0.35 13.12
CA VAL A 61 -13.19 1.00 11.88
C VAL A 61 -14.30 0.95 10.85
N SER A 62 -14.72 2.12 10.36
CA SER A 62 -15.69 2.21 9.28
C SER A 62 -15.10 1.79 7.94
N MET A 63 -15.94 1.48 6.96
CA MET A 63 -15.48 1.16 5.61
C MET A 63 -14.69 2.34 5.01
N GLU A 64 -15.15 3.57 5.21
CA GLU A 64 -14.49 4.78 4.70
C GLU A 64 -13.10 4.97 5.33
N ALA A 65 -12.98 4.77 6.64
CA ALA A 65 -11.68 4.82 7.32
C ALA A 65 -10.76 3.69 6.85
N ALA A 66 -11.29 2.50 6.59
CA ALA A 66 -10.54 1.38 6.05
C ALA A 66 -10.04 1.65 4.62
N GLN A 67 -10.85 2.29 3.78
CA GLN A 67 -10.40 2.72 2.44
C GLN A 67 -9.25 3.72 2.54
N GLU A 68 -9.32 4.66 3.47
CA GLU A 68 -8.23 5.60 3.73
C GLU A 68 -6.98 4.88 4.24
N ALA A 69 -7.14 3.90 5.13
CA ALA A 69 -6.05 3.05 5.60
C ALA A 69 -5.38 2.29 4.44
N ALA A 70 -6.17 1.72 3.52
CA ALA A 70 -5.65 1.06 2.33
C ALA A 70 -4.85 2.03 1.45
N ARG A 71 -5.32 3.27 1.30
CA ARG A 71 -4.60 4.32 0.59
C ARG A 71 -3.25 4.63 1.24
N LEU A 72 -3.20 4.74 2.56
CA LEU A 72 -1.95 4.95 3.29
C LEU A 72 -0.99 3.77 3.11
N CYS A 73 -1.48 2.54 3.12
CA CYS A 73 -0.66 1.37 2.82
C CYS A 73 -0.02 1.48 1.42
N ALA A 74 -0.79 1.90 0.42
CA ALA A 74 -0.30 2.07 -0.95
C ALA A 74 0.74 3.19 -1.05
N ILE A 75 0.60 4.27 -0.28
CA ILE A 75 1.61 5.33 -0.18
C ILE A 75 2.91 4.76 0.40
N ASN A 76 2.83 3.94 1.44
CA ASN A 76 4.00 3.28 2.02
C ASN A 76 4.63 2.27 1.04
N VAL A 77 3.83 1.57 0.24
CA VAL A 77 4.33 0.72 -0.85
C VAL A 77 5.13 1.55 -1.85
N LEU A 78 4.61 2.71 -2.27
CA LEU A 78 5.32 3.61 -3.19
C LEU A 78 6.61 4.16 -2.61
N ALA A 79 6.66 4.42 -1.30
CA ALA A 79 7.88 4.84 -0.63
C ALA A 79 8.96 3.74 -0.70
N GLN A 80 8.60 2.48 -0.46
CA GLN A 80 9.51 1.35 -0.60
C GLN A 80 9.94 1.16 -2.06
N LEU A 81 9.02 1.30 -3.00
CA LEU A 81 9.32 1.19 -4.43
C LEU A 81 10.33 2.25 -4.87
N LYS A 82 10.17 3.49 -4.39
CA LYS A 82 11.13 4.56 -4.66
C LYS A 82 12.51 4.20 -4.12
N ALA A 83 12.60 3.65 -2.93
CA ALA A 83 13.87 3.17 -2.36
C ALA A 83 14.46 2.04 -3.21
N ALA A 84 13.64 1.10 -3.65
CA ALA A 84 14.07 -0.05 -4.46
C ALA A 84 14.58 0.36 -5.86
N THR A 85 14.14 1.50 -6.37
CA THR A 85 14.57 2.05 -7.67
C THR A 85 15.66 3.12 -7.54
N GLY A 86 16.31 3.20 -6.38
CA GLY A 86 17.38 4.18 -6.16
C GLY A 86 16.90 5.63 -6.17
N GLY A 87 15.62 5.86 -5.85
CA GLY A 87 15.02 7.19 -5.81
C GLY A 87 14.29 7.60 -7.10
N ASP A 88 14.29 6.77 -8.14
CA ASP A 88 13.69 7.10 -9.44
C ASP A 88 12.45 6.24 -9.74
N LEU A 89 11.28 6.77 -9.44
CA LEU A 89 10.01 6.12 -9.80
C LEU A 89 9.75 6.08 -11.30
N GLY A 90 10.51 6.84 -12.10
CA GLY A 90 10.47 6.75 -13.56
C GLY A 90 10.97 5.41 -14.10
N ALA A 91 11.69 4.63 -13.28
CA ALA A 91 12.11 3.27 -13.62
C ALA A 91 10.99 2.23 -13.54
N VAL A 92 9.84 2.58 -12.97
CA VAL A 92 8.69 1.66 -12.84
C VAL A 92 8.05 1.43 -14.20
N VAL A 93 7.94 0.16 -14.60
CA VAL A 93 7.26 -0.25 -15.83
C VAL A 93 5.78 -0.43 -15.55
N ARG A 94 5.43 -1.16 -14.49
CA ARG A 94 4.04 -1.35 -14.07
C ARG A 94 3.91 -1.95 -12.68
N CYS A 95 2.74 -1.73 -12.09
CA CYS A 95 2.29 -2.54 -10.95
C CYS A 95 1.76 -3.88 -11.50
N VAL A 96 2.35 -4.98 -11.03
CA VAL A 96 1.94 -6.33 -11.47
C VAL A 96 0.81 -6.84 -10.60
N ARG A 97 0.98 -6.72 -9.27
CA ARG A 97 0.01 -7.27 -8.32
C ARG A 97 0.03 -6.51 -7.00
N LEU A 98 -1.16 -6.36 -6.42
CA LEU A 98 -1.35 -5.99 -5.01
C LEU A 98 -2.01 -7.14 -4.25
N GLY A 99 -1.57 -7.38 -3.03
CA GLY A 99 -2.24 -8.23 -2.07
C GLY A 99 -2.76 -7.41 -0.90
N GLY A 100 -4.05 -7.50 -0.61
CA GLY A 100 -4.67 -6.75 0.47
C GLY A 100 -5.13 -7.67 1.60
N PHE A 101 -4.83 -7.27 2.83
CA PHE A 101 -5.22 -7.96 4.06
C PHE A 101 -6.02 -6.99 4.90
N ILE A 102 -7.28 -7.36 5.18
CA ILE A 102 -8.22 -6.50 5.89
C ILE A 102 -8.50 -7.12 7.26
N ASN A 103 -8.16 -6.40 8.31
CA ASN A 103 -8.47 -6.78 9.69
C ASN A 103 -9.96 -6.54 9.92
N ALA A 104 -10.78 -7.55 9.65
CA ALA A 104 -12.23 -7.40 9.61
C ALA A 104 -12.92 -8.33 10.60
N VAL A 105 -14.09 -7.92 11.07
CA VAL A 105 -14.97 -8.81 11.84
C VAL A 105 -15.45 -9.96 10.94
N PRO A 106 -15.78 -11.14 11.52
CA PRO A 106 -16.41 -12.19 10.75
C PRO A 106 -17.67 -11.67 10.03
N SER A 107 -17.90 -12.16 8.83
CA SER A 107 -19.02 -11.75 7.96
C SER A 107 -18.91 -10.35 7.31
N PHE A 108 -17.88 -9.56 7.58
CA PHE A 108 -17.64 -8.35 6.80
C PHE A 108 -17.14 -8.77 5.41
N ALA A 109 -18.01 -8.66 4.41
CA ALA A 109 -17.73 -9.17 3.06
C ALA A 109 -17.32 -8.08 2.06
N GLN A 110 -17.38 -6.80 2.44
CA GLN A 110 -17.08 -5.66 1.55
C GLN A 110 -15.58 -5.36 1.48
N LEU A 111 -14.77 -6.41 1.27
CA LEU A 111 -13.31 -6.30 1.25
C LEU A 111 -12.81 -5.57 -0.01
N ALA A 112 -13.43 -5.85 -1.17
CA ALA A 112 -13.06 -5.20 -2.42
C ALA A 112 -13.21 -3.66 -2.37
N PRO A 113 -14.32 -3.09 -1.89
CA PRO A 113 -14.43 -1.65 -1.72
C PRO A 113 -13.34 -1.05 -0.83
N VAL A 114 -12.97 -1.72 0.26
CA VAL A 114 -11.88 -1.28 1.13
C VAL A 114 -10.57 -1.21 0.36
N MET A 115 -10.22 -2.28 -0.35
CA MET A 115 -8.96 -2.36 -1.09
C MET A 115 -8.90 -1.38 -2.27
N ASN A 116 -10.03 -0.92 -2.77
CA ASN A 116 -10.06 0.11 -3.81
C ASN A 116 -9.34 1.40 -3.39
N GLY A 117 -9.24 1.69 -2.10
CA GLY A 117 -8.43 2.81 -1.61
C GLY A 117 -6.97 2.72 -2.06
N ALA A 118 -6.40 1.52 -2.10
CA ALA A 118 -5.04 1.27 -2.59
C ALA A 118 -5.00 1.20 -4.12
N SER A 119 -5.91 0.46 -4.73
CA SER A 119 -5.92 0.26 -6.19
C SER A 119 -6.15 1.55 -6.95
N ASP A 120 -7.07 2.39 -6.49
CA ASP A 120 -7.37 3.68 -7.12
C ASP A 120 -6.15 4.60 -7.04
N LEU A 121 -5.42 4.58 -5.94
CA LEU A 121 -4.19 5.35 -5.81
C LEU A 121 -3.13 4.90 -6.82
N MET A 122 -2.93 3.59 -6.99
CA MET A 122 -1.95 3.07 -7.95
C MET A 122 -2.27 3.54 -9.38
N VAL A 123 -3.53 3.53 -9.77
CA VAL A 123 -3.95 4.02 -11.08
C VAL A 123 -3.79 5.54 -11.18
N ALA A 124 -4.14 6.28 -10.14
CA ALA A 124 -3.98 7.73 -10.11
C ALA A 124 -2.51 8.14 -10.28
N VAL A 125 -1.59 7.43 -9.65
CA VAL A 125 -0.16 7.76 -9.64
C VAL A 125 0.56 7.23 -10.89
N LEU A 126 0.27 6.01 -11.33
CA LEU A 126 0.99 5.33 -12.41
C LEU A 126 0.23 5.33 -13.75
N GLY A 127 -1.02 5.78 -13.77
CA GLY A 127 -1.87 5.70 -14.96
C GLY A 127 -2.17 4.24 -15.33
N ASP A 128 -2.18 3.92 -16.60
CA ASP A 128 -2.46 2.55 -17.06
C ASP A 128 -1.45 1.52 -16.52
N ALA A 129 -0.22 1.92 -16.27
CA ALA A 129 0.80 1.08 -15.62
C ALA A 129 0.43 0.72 -14.17
N GLY A 130 -0.50 1.43 -13.56
CA GLY A 130 -1.01 1.13 -12.23
C GLY A 130 -2.10 0.05 -12.20
N ARG A 131 -2.63 -0.37 -13.34
CA ARG A 131 -3.66 -1.42 -13.40
C ARG A 131 -3.00 -2.78 -13.16
N HIS A 132 -3.43 -3.45 -12.11
CA HIS A 132 -2.76 -4.61 -11.53
C HIS A 132 -3.75 -5.75 -11.27
N ALA A 133 -3.23 -6.96 -11.15
CA ALA A 133 -3.95 -8.09 -10.56
C ALA A 133 -3.97 -7.94 -9.03
N ARG A 134 -4.99 -8.45 -8.37
CA ARG A 134 -5.04 -8.40 -6.90
C ARG A 134 -5.82 -9.56 -6.29
N SER A 135 -5.47 -9.85 -5.03
CA SER A 135 -6.31 -10.60 -4.11
C SER A 135 -6.54 -9.75 -2.87
N THR A 136 -7.74 -9.85 -2.30
CA THR A 136 -8.08 -9.17 -1.05
C THR A 136 -8.78 -10.15 -0.14
N ILE A 137 -8.27 -10.31 1.07
CA ILE A 137 -8.81 -11.25 2.04
C ILE A 137 -9.00 -10.58 3.40
N GLY A 138 -9.99 -11.07 4.14
CA GLY A 138 -10.15 -10.75 5.55
C GLY A 138 -9.25 -11.63 6.40
N VAL A 139 -8.66 -11.07 7.44
CA VAL A 139 -7.80 -11.77 8.39
C VAL A 139 -8.29 -11.56 9.81
N ALA A 140 -7.92 -12.49 10.70
CA ALA A 140 -8.32 -12.42 12.10
C ALA A 140 -7.61 -11.29 12.85
N GLU A 141 -6.38 -10.95 12.48
CA GLU A 141 -5.58 -9.91 13.12
C GLU A 141 -4.47 -9.42 12.20
N LEU A 142 -4.03 -8.17 12.40
CA LEU A 142 -2.85 -7.61 11.74
C LEU A 142 -1.89 -7.04 12.80
N PRO A 143 -0.60 -6.91 12.46
CA PRO A 143 0.37 -6.31 13.38
C PRO A 143 -0.07 -4.91 13.81
N LEU A 144 0.17 -4.57 15.07
CA LEU A 144 -0.17 -3.27 15.67
C LEU A 144 -1.67 -2.95 15.61
N ASP A 145 -2.51 -3.96 15.44
CA ASP A 145 -3.97 -3.81 15.26
C ASP A 145 -4.32 -2.90 14.07
N ALA A 146 -3.46 -2.88 13.04
CA ALA A 146 -3.73 -2.12 11.83
C ALA A 146 -5.01 -2.62 11.15
N ALA A 147 -5.79 -1.72 10.57
CA ALA A 147 -7.00 -2.07 9.85
C ALA A 147 -6.70 -2.75 8.50
N VAL A 148 -5.62 -2.36 7.85
CA VAL A 148 -5.26 -2.83 6.51
C VAL A 148 -3.75 -3.02 6.41
N GLU A 149 -3.35 -4.01 5.62
CA GLU A 149 -1.97 -4.23 5.18
C GLU A 149 -1.97 -4.54 3.69
N VAL A 150 -0.97 -4.03 2.96
CA VAL A 150 -0.86 -4.23 1.50
C VAL A 150 0.56 -4.64 1.14
N GLU A 151 0.69 -5.71 0.38
CA GLU A 151 1.92 -6.15 -0.27
C GLU A 151 1.85 -5.89 -1.77
N ALA A 152 2.99 -5.88 -2.46
CA ALA A 152 2.99 -5.52 -3.87
C ALA A 152 4.11 -6.20 -4.66
N LEU A 153 3.88 -6.31 -5.97
CA LEU A 153 4.86 -6.74 -6.96
C LEU A 153 4.87 -5.76 -8.12
N PHE A 154 6.06 -5.26 -8.46
CA PHE A 154 6.25 -4.32 -9.57
C PHE A 154 7.27 -4.85 -10.57
N GLU A 155 7.11 -4.45 -11.83
CA GLU A 155 8.14 -4.58 -12.86
C GLU A 155 8.86 -3.24 -13.00
N VAL A 156 10.18 -3.28 -13.07
CA VAL A 156 11.05 -2.11 -13.19
C VAL A 156 12.09 -2.32 -14.30
N ARG A 157 12.72 -1.24 -14.78
CA ARG A 157 13.84 -1.29 -15.75
C ARG A 157 15.16 -1.54 -15.06
#